data_d6dfc200525a86ff2aa80f16f81004f4
#
_entry.id   d6dfc200525a86ff2aa80f16f81004f4
#
_cell.length_a   1.000
_cell.length_b   1.000
_cell.length_c   1.000
_cell.angle_alpha   90.00
_cell.angle_beta   90.00
_cell.angle_gamma   90.00
#
_symmetry.space_group_name_H-M   'P 1'
#
loop_
_entity.id
_entity.type
_entity.pdbx_description
1 polymer ?
#
loop_
_entity_poly.entity_id
_entity_poly.type
_entity_poly.pdbx_seq_one_letter_code
_entity_poly.pdbx_strand_id
1 'polypeptide(L)'
;CKIAVSFERDLASFSQIYKTMNAEYLESFKKAISKLKNNDSTNAIVVKQKETTAKLYKQADELRRSITFLKDYTERSGLDTSLLKVIVTKINGKNIAGVVKAVRDAIPYYSDNMERIADMPEGFLEKVVEQTKQLDALNIQQNTLMNERKHHTQANKEMYQLIKKYIGDIAKAGKLIFRGQKKEEEYVISKIVARAKTNKQSRMEQGREEVPNPLYEN
;
A
#
# COMPACT_ATOMS: atom_id res chain seq x y z
N CYS A 1 12.46 11.66 -18.21
CA CYS A 1 13.48 10.60 -18.44
C CYS A 1 14.51 11.12 -19.45
N LYS A 2 15.82 11.17 -19.07
CA LYS A 2 16.88 11.76 -19.93
C LYS A 2 16.94 11.13 -21.32
N ILE A 3 16.85 9.81 -21.42
CA ILE A 3 16.91 9.12 -22.72
C ILE A 3 15.73 9.47 -23.64
N ALA A 4 14.55 9.80 -23.09
CA ALA A 4 13.41 10.25 -23.88
C ALA A 4 13.71 11.61 -24.53
N VAL A 5 14.41 12.50 -23.83
CA VAL A 5 14.80 13.82 -24.37
C VAL A 5 15.84 13.67 -25.47
N SER A 6 16.87 12.82 -25.27
CA SER A 6 17.88 12.55 -26.32
C SER A 6 17.22 11.90 -27.54
N PHE A 7 16.31 10.94 -27.34
CA PHE A 7 15.59 10.29 -28.45
C PHE A 7 14.70 11.28 -29.21
N GLU A 8 13.97 12.18 -28.51
CA GLU A 8 13.14 13.21 -29.14
C GLU A 8 13.97 14.16 -30.01
N ARG A 9 15.12 14.62 -29.49
CA ARG A 9 16.04 15.49 -30.23
C ARG A 9 16.56 14.82 -31.51
N ASP A 10 16.85 13.52 -31.43
CA ASP A 10 17.50 12.76 -32.51
C ASP A 10 16.53 11.92 -33.34
N LEU A 11 15.22 12.15 -33.18
CA LEU A 11 14.14 11.33 -33.78
C LEU A 11 14.27 11.13 -35.28
N ALA A 12 14.71 12.16 -36.02
CA ALA A 12 14.91 12.07 -37.49
C ALA A 12 15.96 11.00 -37.84
N SER A 13 17.08 10.94 -37.08
CA SER A 13 18.13 9.93 -37.30
C SER A 13 17.64 8.50 -37.00
N PHE A 14 16.80 8.36 -35.98
CA PHE A 14 16.22 7.07 -35.65
C PHE A 14 15.20 6.63 -36.71
N SER A 15 14.26 7.50 -37.11
CA SER A 15 13.20 7.18 -38.08
C SER A 15 13.77 6.86 -39.45
N GLN A 16 14.91 7.43 -39.81
CA GLN A 16 15.57 7.12 -41.09
C GLN A 16 16.09 5.68 -41.17
N ILE A 17 16.54 5.12 -40.03
CA ILE A 17 17.12 3.77 -39.96
C ILE A 17 16.10 2.74 -39.49
N TYR A 18 15.24 3.11 -38.52
CA TYR A 18 14.24 2.23 -37.91
C TYR A 18 12.83 2.81 -38.12
N LYS A 19 12.10 2.32 -39.12
CA LYS A 19 10.73 2.78 -39.43
C LYS A 19 9.77 2.77 -38.23
N THR A 20 9.97 1.86 -37.28
CA THR A 20 9.15 1.72 -36.05
C THR A 20 9.50 2.73 -34.97
N MET A 21 10.69 3.36 -35.03
CA MET A 21 11.15 4.35 -34.05
C MET A 21 10.82 5.77 -34.51
N ASN A 22 9.56 6.03 -34.70
CA ASN A 22 8.98 7.27 -35.24
C ASN A 22 8.32 8.11 -34.11
N ALA A 23 7.61 9.17 -34.46
CA ALA A 23 6.91 10.05 -33.51
C ALA A 23 5.88 9.31 -32.65
N GLU A 24 5.17 8.33 -33.23
CA GLU A 24 4.18 7.53 -32.51
C GLU A 24 4.84 6.66 -31.40
N TYR A 25 6.01 6.09 -31.71
CA TYR A 25 6.82 5.35 -30.73
C TYR A 25 7.26 6.26 -29.57
N LEU A 26 7.70 7.49 -29.86
CA LEU A 26 8.07 8.47 -28.86
C LEU A 26 6.89 8.85 -27.96
N GLU A 27 5.73 9.12 -28.57
CA GLU A 27 4.52 9.47 -27.82
C GLU A 27 4.04 8.30 -26.94
N SER A 28 4.11 7.07 -27.42
CA SER A 28 3.81 5.87 -26.64
C SER A 28 4.74 5.74 -25.44
N PHE A 29 6.03 6.00 -25.61
CA PHE A 29 7.00 6.01 -24.52
C PHE A 29 6.73 7.13 -23.50
N LYS A 30 6.47 8.36 -23.95
CA LYS A 30 6.10 9.50 -23.08
C LYS A 30 4.83 9.20 -22.28
N LYS A 31 3.81 8.62 -22.93
CA LYS A 31 2.56 8.21 -22.29
C LYS A 31 2.77 7.14 -21.20
N ALA A 32 3.66 6.16 -21.45
CA ALA A 32 4.03 5.18 -20.45
C ALA A 32 4.70 5.81 -19.22
N ILE A 33 5.63 6.75 -19.43
CA ILE A 33 6.28 7.49 -18.35
C ILE A 33 5.27 8.33 -17.55
N SER A 34 4.35 9.02 -18.23
CA SER A 34 3.33 9.85 -17.58
C SER A 34 2.37 9.01 -16.74
N LYS A 35 1.91 7.87 -17.25
CA LYS A 35 1.06 6.93 -16.51
C LYS A 35 1.75 6.45 -15.22
N LEU A 36 3.06 6.14 -15.27
CA LEU A 36 3.80 5.72 -14.08
C LEU A 36 3.90 6.85 -13.05
N LYS A 37 4.13 8.09 -13.48
CA LYS A 37 4.19 9.25 -12.57
C LYS A 37 2.85 9.52 -11.89
N ASN A 38 1.74 9.35 -12.60
CA ASN A 38 0.40 9.58 -12.05
C ASN A 38 -0.07 8.45 -11.12
N ASN A 39 0.62 7.30 -11.12
CA ASN A 39 0.32 6.17 -10.22
C ASN A 39 0.92 6.33 -8.80
N ASP A 40 1.32 7.53 -8.38
CA ASP A 40 1.80 7.83 -7.01
C ASP A 40 0.71 7.68 -5.90
N SER A 41 -0.53 7.32 -6.29
CA SER A 41 -1.62 6.94 -5.37
C SER A 41 -1.29 5.76 -4.44
N THR A 42 -0.27 4.97 -4.76
CA THR A 42 0.16 3.82 -3.93
C THR A 42 0.54 4.24 -2.51
N ASN A 43 1.17 5.42 -2.32
CA ASN A 43 1.53 5.92 -0.99
C ASN A 43 0.29 6.30 -0.16
N ALA A 44 -0.72 6.90 -0.77
CA ALA A 44 -1.98 7.23 -0.09
C ALA A 44 -2.72 5.96 0.37
N ILE A 45 -2.73 4.90 -0.46
CA ILE A 45 -3.31 3.59 -0.10
C ILE A 45 -2.54 2.97 1.07
N VAL A 46 -1.20 3.04 1.08
CA VAL A 46 -0.37 2.53 2.19
C VAL A 46 -0.67 3.26 3.50
N VAL A 47 -0.83 4.58 3.47
CA VAL A 47 -1.19 5.37 4.66
C VAL A 47 -2.56 4.97 5.17
N LYS A 48 -3.59 4.94 4.30
CA LYS A 48 -4.95 4.50 4.66
C LYS A 48 -4.96 3.07 5.22
N GLN A 49 -4.18 2.16 4.63
CA GLN A 49 -4.08 0.77 5.11
C GLN A 49 -3.49 0.71 6.52
N LYS A 50 -2.45 1.50 6.83
CA LYS A 50 -1.86 1.57 8.17
C LYS A 50 -2.86 2.11 9.19
N GLU A 51 -3.57 3.18 8.86
CA GLU A 51 -4.60 3.77 9.73
C GLU A 51 -5.75 2.79 9.99
N THR A 52 -6.26 2.14 8.93
CA THR A 52 -7.32 1.13 9.05
C THR A 52 -6.87 -0.05 9.91
N THR A 53 -5.63 -0.51 9.74
CA THR A 53 -5.05 -1.58 10.55
C THR A 53 -4.95 -1.18 12.03
N ALA A 54 -4.54 0.04 12.33
CA ALA A 54 -4.48 0.53 13.71
C ALA A 54 -5.87 0.59 14.34
N LYS A 55 -6.89 1.09 13.62
CA LYS A 55 -8.29 1.12 14.06
C LYS A 55 -8.83 -0.29 14.29
N LEU A 56 -8.52 -1.23 13.39
CA LEU A 56 -8.93 -2.63 13.48
C LEU A 56 -8.42 -3.29 14.77
N TYR A 57 -7.14 -3.13 15.09
CA TYR A 57 -6.58 -3.72 16.31
C TYR A 57 -7.09 -3.02 17.58
N LYS A 58 -7.29 -1.71 17.55
CA LYS A 58 -7.93 -1.00 18.66
C LYS A 58 -9.33 -1.53 18.92
N GLN A 59 -10.16 -1.71 17.88
CA GLN A 59 -11.50 -2.27 17.98
C GLN A 59 -11.48 -3.72 18.48
N ALA A 60 -10.50 -4.53 18.04
CA ALA A 60 -10.33 -5.89 18.54
C ALA A 60 -9.99 -5.93 20.03
N ASP A 61 -9.16 -5.00 20.53
CA ASP A 61 -8.84 -4.89 21.95
C ASP A 61 -10.05 -4.42 22.78
N GLU A 62 -10.87 -3.51 22.27
CA GLU A 62 -12.12 -3.09 22.91
C GLU A 62 -13.11 -4.26 23.00
N LEU A 63 -13.29 -5.00 21.93
CA LEU A 63 -14.11 -6.23 21.93
C LEU A 63 -13.56 -7.26 22.92
N ARG A 64 -12.24 -7.47 22.95
CA ARG A 64 -11.59 -8.38 23.91
C ARG A 64 -11.93 -8.03 25.34
N ARG A 65 -11.92 -6.75 25.72
CA ARG A 65 -12.31 -6.29 27.06
C ARG A 65 -13.77 -6.64 27.35
N SER A 66 -14.68 -6.38 26.40
CA SER A 66 -16.10 -6.72 26.56
C SER A 66 -16.32 -8.23 26.71
N ILE A 67 -15.62 -9.05 25.91
CA ILE A 67 -15.67 -10.52 26.02
C ILE A 67 -15.09 -11.00 27.37
N THR A 68 -14.08 -10.32 27.90
CA THR A 68 -13.51 -10.65 29.22
C THR A 68 -14.52 -10.35 30.34
N PHE A 69 -15.25 -9.23 30.26
CA PHE A 69 -16.33 -8.94 31.20
C PHE A 69 -17.48 -9.94 31.08
N LEU A 70 -17.93 -10.24 29.84
CA LEU A 70 -18.97 -11.24 29.62
C LEU A 70 -18.56 -12.60 30.22
N LYS A 71 -17.30 -12.96 30.08
CA LYS A 71 -16.76 -14.18 30.68
C LYS A 71 -16.86 -14.16 32.22
N ASP A 72 -16.49 -13.06 32.86
CA ASP A 72 -16.56 -12.91 34.32
C ASP A 72 -18.02 -13.01 34.82
N TYR A 73 -18.96 -12.31 34.20
CA TYR A 73 -20.40 -12.42 34.51
C TYR A 73 -20.94 -13.85 34.38
N THR A 74 -20.52 -14.52 33.28
CA THR A 74 -20.94 -15.91 32.99
C THR A 74 -20.35 -16.90 34.00
N GLU A 75 -19.07 -16.76 34.37
CA GLU A 75 -18.40 -17.61 35.38
C GLU A 75 -19.05 -17.46 36.75
N ARG A 76 -19.37 -16.24 37.19
CA ARG A 76 -20.09 -15.98 38.47
C ARG A 76 -21.47 -16.60 38.51
N SER A 77 -22.11 -16.74 37.35
CA SER A 77 -23.43 -17.35 37.21
C SER A 77 -23.38 -18.88 37.05
N GLY A 78 -22.18 -19.49 37.10
CA GLY A 78 -22.00 -20.94 36.95
C GLY A 78 -22.30 -21.47 35.55
N LEU A 79 -22.28 -20.62 34.52
CA LEU A 79 -22.52 -21.00 33.13
C LEU A 79 -21.20 -21.30 32.38
N ASP A 80 -21.31 -22.04 31.27
CA ASP A 80 -20.15 -22.40 30.46
C ASP A 80 -19.55 -21.18 29.71
N THR A 81 -18.24 -21.05 29.77
CA THR A 81 -17.45 -19.96 29.15
C THR A 81 -16.55 -20.43 28.02
N SER A 82 -16.69 -21.68 27.58
CA SER A 82 -15.82 -22.28 26.54
C SER A 82 -15.87 -21.50 25.24
N LEU A 83 -17.04 -21.03 24.81
CA LEU A 83 -17.22 -20.21 23.61
C LEU A 83 -16.48 -18.87 23.71
N LEU A 84 -16.50 -18.21 24.88
CA LEU A 84 -15.78 -16.95 25.10
C LEU A 84 -14.27 -17.13 25.08
N LYS A 85 -13.76 -18.25 25.61
CA LYS A 85 -12.33 -18.62 25.54
C LYS A 85 -11.86 -18.76 24.09
N VAL A 86 -12.71 -19.37 23.22
CA VAL A 86 -12.42 -19.51 21.79
C VAL A 86 -12.32 -18.12 21.13
N ILE A 87 -13.24 -17.20 21.44
CA ILE A 87 -13.22 -15.82 20.91
C ILE A 87 -11.91 -15.13 21.31
N VAL A 88 -11.54 -15.15 22.60
CA VAL A 88 -10.29 -14.55 23.10
C VAL A 88 -9.06 -15.13 22.40
N THR A 89 -9.02 -16.45 22.21
CA THR A 89 -7.93 -17.12 21.49
C THR A 89 -7.79 -16.62 20.05
N LYS A 90 -8.92 -16.45 19.35
CA LYS A 90 -8.93 -15.92 17.99
C LYS A 90 -8.49 -14.44 17.92
N ILE A 91 -8.89 -13.62 18.90
CA ILE A 91 -8.42 -12.22 19.01
C ILE A 91 -6.90 -12.18 19.19
N ASN A 92 -6.36 -12.96 20.14
CA ASN A 92 -4.93 -13.05 20.41
C ASN A 92 -4.14 -13.53 19.16
N GLY A 93 -4.71 -14.45 18.40
CA GLY A 93 -4.16 -14.94 17.13
C GLY A 93 -4.39 -14.00 15.94
N LYS A 94 -4.99 -12.82 16.15
CA LYS A 94 -5.30 -11.82 15.08
C LYS A 94 -6.16 -12.40 13.94
N ASN A 95 -6.93 -13.44 14.22
CA ASN A 95 -7.84 -14.04 13.27
C ASN A 95 -9.21 -13.34 13.31
N ILE A 96 -9.29 -12.15 12.74
CA ILE A 96 -10.47 -11.28 12.84
C ILE A 96 -11.73 -11.93 12.24
N ALA A 97 -11.63 -12.54 11.06
CA ALA A 97 -12.75 -13.25 10.46
C ALA A 97 -13.26 -14.41 11.37
N GLY A 98 -12.31 -15.12 12.01
CA GLY A 98 -12.63 -16.14 13.00
C GLY A 98 -13.25 -15.58 14.28
N VAL A 99 -12.89 -14.36 14.70
CA VAL A 99 -13.53 -13.67 15.84
C VAL A 99 -14.98 -13.37 15.52
N VAL A 100 -15.26 -12.72 14.39
CA VAL A 100 -16.63 -12.37 13.95
C VAL A 100 -17.52 -13.61 13.90
N LYS A 101 -17.03 -14.70 13.31
CA LYS A 101 -17.76 -15.96 13.28
C LYS A 101 -18.02 -16.50 14.68
N ALA A 102 -16.98 -16.58 15.53
CA ALA A 102 -17.10 -17.17 16.86
C ALA A 102 -18.04 -16.35 17.78
N VAL A 103 -18.06 -15.01 17.67
CA VAL A 103 -19.04 -14.18 18.39
C VAL A 103 -20.44 -14.46 17.89
N ARG A 104 -20.67 -14.51 16.58
CA ARG A 104 -21.98 -14.83 16.00
C ARG A 104 -22.51 -16.17 16.46
N ASP A 105 -21.64 -17.18 16.53
CA ASP A 105 -21.98 -18.53 16.98
C ASP A 105 -22.26 -18.58 18.49
N ALA A 106 -21.63 -17.71 19.30
CA ALA A 106 -21.75 -17.69 20.75
C ALA A 106 -22.96 -16.87 21.26
N ILE A 107 -23.34 -15.79 20.61
CA ILE A 107 -24.39 -14.87 21.06
C ILE A 107 -25.71 -15.55 21.38
N PRO A 108 -26.25 -16.50 20.57
CA PRO A 108 -27.50 -17.18 20.88
C PRO A 108 -27.49 -17.84 22.25
N TYR A 109 -26.41 -18.57 22.58
CA TYR A 109 -26.29 -19.24 23.89
C TYR A 109 -26.37 -18.25 25.07
N TYR A 110 -25.70 -17.11 25.00
CA TYR A 110 -25.72 -16.11 26.06
C TYR A 110 -27.01 -15.31 26.09
N SER A 111 -27.66 -15.10 24.95
CA SER A 111 -28.98 -14.48 24.86
C SER A 111 -30.05 -15.35 25.52
N ASP A 112 -30.06 -16.64 25.25
CA ASP A 112 -31.00 -17.59 25.83
C ASP A 112 -30.83 -17.77 27.36
N ASN A 113 -29.62 -17.50 27.88
CA ASN A 113 -29.32 -17.58 29.30
C ASN A 113 -29.21 -16.20 29.99
N MET A 114 -29.64 -15.11 29.34
CA MET A 114 -29.42 -13.74 29.81
C MET A 114 -29.99 -13.49 31.21
N GLU A 115 -31.19 -13.99 31.52
CA GLU A 115 -31.81 -13.88 32.84
C GLU A 115 -31.03 -14.59 33.96
N ARG A 116 -30.19 -15.58 33.61
CA ARG A 116 -29.37 -16.35 34.52
C ARG A 116 -28.00 -15.72 34.77
N ILE A 117 -27.58 -14.77 33.89
CA ILE A 117 -26.28 -14.12 34.02
C ILE A 117 -26.43 -12.93 34.98
N ALA A 118 -26.04 -13.15 36.24
CA ALA A 118 -26.05 -12.11 37.25
C ALA A 118 -25.08 -10.97 36.94
N ASP A 119 -25.37 -9.79 37.42
CA ASP A 119 -24.54 -8.57 37.34
C ASP A 119 -24.26 -8.07 35.93
N MET A 120 -24.81 -8.68 34.88
CA MET A 120 -24.63 -8.20 33.52
C MET A 120 -25.51 -6.98 33.26
N PRO A 121 -24.91 -5.84 32.84
CA PRO A 121 -25.70 -4.64 32.52
C PRO A 121 -26.66 -4.86 31.33
N GLU A 122 -27.81 -4.22 31.38
CA GLU A 122 -28.76 -4.18 30.26
C GLU A 122 -28.05 -3.63 29.00
N GLY A 123 -28.35 -4.22 27.85
CA GLY A 123 -27.75 -3.83 26.56
C GLY A 123 -26.30 -4.29 26.36
N PHE A 124 -25.73 -5.09 27.29
CA PHE A 124 -24.31 -5.49 27.18
C PHE A 124 -24.05 -6.46 26.01
N LEU A 125 -24.94 -7.41 25.74
CA LEU A 125 -24.82 -8.32 24.60
C LEU A 125 -24.96 -7.55 23.27
N GLU A 126 -25.87 -6.60 23.20
CA GLU A 126 -26.07 -5.71 22.05
C GLU A 126 -24.81 -4.91 21.76
N LYS A 127 -24.14 -4.41 22.81
CA LYS A 127 -22.84 -3.74 22.70
C LYS A 127 -21.78 -4.66 22.10
N VAL A 128 -21.70 -5.92 22.53
CA VAL A 128 -20.76 -6.91 21.98
C VAL A 128 -21.05 -7.18 20.51
N VAL A 129 -22.32 -7.32 20.13
CA VAL A 129 -22.76 -7.48 18.73
C VAL A 129 -22.36 -6.28 17.89
N GLU A 130 -22.60 -5.06 18.37
CA GLU A 130 -22.27 -3.84 17.65
C GLU A 130 -20.75 -3.66 17.48
N GLN A 131 -19.96 -3.91 18.52
CA GLN A 131 -18.50 -3.93 18.43
C GLN A 131 -17.99 -4.95 17.41
N THR A 132 -18.67 -6.10 17.32
CA THR A 132 -18.33 -7.14 16.34
C THR A 132 -18.64 -6.71 14.91
N LYS A 133 -19.78 -6.03 14.68
CA LYS A 133 -20.11 -5.45 13.36
C LYS A 133 -19.10 -4.40 12.93
N GLN A 134 -18.68 -3.53 13.85
CA GLN A 134 -17.65 -2.51 13.57
C GLN A 134 -16.30 -3.16 13.24
N LEU A 135 -15.93 -4.21 13.96
CA LEU A 135 -14.72 -4.99 13.69
C LEU A 135 -14.75 -5.64 12.29
N ASP A 136 -15.89 -6.23 11.90
CA ASP A 136 -16.08 -6.84 10.58
C ASP A 136 -16.00 -5.80 9.45
N ALA A 137 -16.62 -4.63 9.62
CA ALA A 137 -16.53 -3.54 8.67
C ALA A 137 -15.09 -3.05 8.45
N LEU A 138 -14.31 -2.91 9.53
CA LEU A 138 -12.88 -2.55 9.45
C LEU A 138 -12.05 -3.66 8.77
N ASN A 139 -12.36 -4.92 9.02
CA ASN A 139 -11.70 -6.06 8.38
C ASN A 139 -11.96 -6.09 6.85
N ILE A 140 -13.21 -5.85 6.44
CA ILE A 140 -13.57 -5.73 5.02
C ILE A 140 -12.82 -4.56 4.38
N GLN A 141 -12.79 -3.40 5.03
CA GLN A 141 -12.06 -2.22 4.53
C GLN A 141 -10.56 -2.49 4.39
N GLN A 142 -9.94 -3.14 5.38
CA GLN A 142 -8.52 -3.52 5.31
C GLN A 142 -8.23 -4.45 4.13
N ASN A 143 -9.06 -5.48 3.93
CA ASN A 143 -8.91 -6.43 2.83
C ASN A 143 -9.07 -5.74 1.47
N THR A 144 -10.02 -4.80 1.33
CA THR A 144 -10.19 -4.00 0.12
C THR A 144 -8.93 -3.20 -0.19
N LEU A 145 -8.39 -2.46 0.80
CA LEU A 145 -7.16 -1.69 0.64
C LEU A 145 -5.94 -2.58 0.30
N MET A 146 -5.86 -3.78 0.87
CA MET A 146 -4.81 -4.75 0.52
C MET A 146 -4.90 -5.19 -0.94
N ASN A 147 -6.11 -5.47 -1.43
CA ASN A 147 -6.33 -5.86 -2.82
C ASN A 147 -6.05 -4.71 -3.79
N GLU A 148 -6.51 -3.50 -3.50
CA GLU A 148 -6.18 -2.30 -4.27
C GLU A 148 -4.66 -2.12 -4.37
N ARG A 149 -3.94 -2.23 -3.25
CA ARG A 149 -2.48 -2.14 -3.24
C ARG A 149 -1.81 -3.19 -4.11
N LYS A 150 -2.30 -4.45 -4.10
CA LYS A 150 -1.78 -5.52 -4.97
C LYS A 150 -1.98 -5.18 -6.44
N HIS A 151 -3.17 -4.70 -6.82
CA HIS A 151 -3.47 -4.29 -8.18
C HIS A 151 -2.57 -3.13 -8.65
N HIS A 152 -2.40 -2.10 -7.82
CA HIS A 152 -1.49 -0.98 -8.12
C HIS A 152 -0.03 -1.45 -8.26
N THR A 153 0.43 -2.35 -7.39
CA THR A 153 1.79 -2.90 -7.46
C THR A 153 2.00 -3.70 -8.76
N GLN A 154 1.03 -4.50 -9.17
CA GLN A 154 1.09 -5.27 -10.41
C GLN A 154 1.08 -4.35 -11.64
N ALA A 155 0.17 -3.39 -11.70
CA ALA A 155 0.11 -2.41 -12.79
C ALA A 155 1.41 -1.59 -12.92
N ASN A 156 1.99 -1.18 -11.79
CA ASN A 156 3.27 -0.49 -11.78
C ASN A 156 4.41 -1.39 -12.29
N LYS A 157 4.43 -2.67 -11.91
CA LYS A 157 5.44 -3.63 -12.38
C LYS A 157 5.41 -3.78 -13.91
N GLU A 158 4.22 -3.92 -14.49
CA GLU A 158 4.03 -4.03 -15.95
C GLU A 158 4.49 -2.74 -16.64
N MET A 159 4.14 -1.59 -16.10
CA MET A 159 4.56 -0.29 -16.63
C MET A 159 6.08 -0.09 -16.55
N TYR A 160 6.72 -0.51 -15.45
CA TYR A 160 8.18 -0.49 -15.34
C TYR A 160 8.85 -1.41 -16.37
N GLN A 161 8.30 -2.59 -16.63
CA GLN A 161 8.83 -3.50 -17.64
C GLN A 161 8.70 -2.90 -19.05
N LEU A 162 7.54 -2.28 -19.36
CA LEU A 162 7.31 -1.59 -20.63
C LEU A 162 8.30 -0.43 -20.83
N ILE A 163 8.47 0.43 -19.81
CA ILE A 163 9.43 1.55 -19.86
C ILE A 163 10.85 1.03 -20.00
N LYS A 164 11.23 -0.04 -19.30
CA LYS A 164 12.54 -0.67 -19.42
C LYS A 164 12.80 -1.18 -20.82
N LYS A 165 11.79 -1.77 -21.49
CA LYS A 165 11.87 -2.20 -22.89
C LYS A 165 12.14 -0.99 -23.80
N TYR A 166 11.34 0.09 -23.71
CA TYR A 166 11.57 1.31 -24.48
C TYR A 166 13.00 1.85 -24.31
N ILE A 167 13.47 1.96 -23.07
CA ILE A 167 14.83 2.42 -22.76
C ILE A 167 15.89 1.50 -23.41
N GLY A 168 15.71 0.19 -23.33
CA GLY A 168 16.62 -0.80 -23.91
C GLY A 168 16.68 -0.69 -25.44
N ASP A 169 15.53 -0.61 -26.09
CA ASP A 169 15.43 -0.50 -27.55
C ASP A 169 16.06 0.80 -28.05
N ILE A 170 15.74 1.94 -27.44
CA ILE A 170 16.31 3.26 -27.78
C ILE A 170 17.83 3.27 -27.55
N ALA A 171 18.29 2.74 -26.39
CA ALA A 171 19.72 2.70 -26.09
C ALA A 171 20.50 1.83 -27.07
N LYS A 172 19.94 0.66 -27.44
CA LYS A 172 20.58 -0.24 -28.43
C LYS A 172 20.65 0.43 -29.81
N ALA A 173 19.56 0.98 -30.28
CA ALA A 173 19.50 1.64 -31.56
C ALA A 173 20.40 2.90 -31.60
N GLY A 174 20.34 3.75 -30.56
CA GLY A 174 21.16 4.98 -30.48
C GLY A 174 22.66 4.70 -30.47
N LYS A 175 23.12 3.64 -29.79
CA LYS A 175 24.53 3.20 -29.84
C LYS A 175 24.96 2.76 -31.25
N LEU A 176 24.07 2.14 -32.03
CA LEU A 176 24.38 1.74 -33.38
C LEU A 176 24.39 2.94 -34.34
N ILE A 177 23.41 3.84 -34.24
CA ILE A 177 23.29 5.04 -35.08
C ILE A 177 24.47 5.99 -34.88
N PHE A 178 24.89 6.23 -33.62
CA PHE A 178 25.91 7.21 -33.25
C PHE A 178 27.27 6.57 -32.90
N ARG A 179 27.52 5.34 -33.40
CA ARG A 179 28.74 4.60 -33.12
C ARG A 179 29.98 5.41 -33.50
N GLY A 180 30.92 5.55 -32.56
CA GLY A 180 32.16 6.33 -32.77
C GLY A 180 32.00 7.85 -32.63
N GLN A 181 30.80 8.35 -32.36
CA GLN A 181 30.54 9.76 -32.13
C GLN A 181 30.40 10.02 -30.61
N LYS A 182 30.71 11.24 -30.15
CA LYS A 182 30.50 11.66 -28.75
C LYS A 182 29.04 11.45 -28.27
N LYS A 183 28.09 11.52 -29.19
CA LYS A 183 26.64 11.32 -28.98
C LYS A 183 26.30 9.88 -28.55
N GLU A 184 27.10 8.88 -28.92
CA GLU A 184 26.91 7.50 -28.49
C GLU A 184 26.80 7.36 -26.98
N GLU A 185 27.54 8.17 -26.21
CA GLU A 185 27.51 8.13 -24.75
C GLU A 185 26.14 8.47 -24.11
N GLU A 186 25.31 9.22 -24.82
CA GLU A 186 23.96 9.57 -24.37
C GLU A 186 22.99 8.38 -24.40
N TYR A 187 23.35 7.33 -25.16
CA TYR A 187 22.59 6.10 -25.30
C TYR A 187 23.19 4.91 -24.53
N VAL A 188 24.26 5.14 -23.74
CA VAL A 188 24.85 4.12 -22.84
C VAL A 188 24.12 4.17 -21.48
N ILE A 189 23.36 3.13 -21.17
CA ILE A 189 22.49 3.06 -19.99
C ILE A 189 23.27 3.32 -18.69
N SER A 190 24.46 2.74 -18.52
CA SER A 190 25.30 2.95 -17.33
C SER A 190 25.68 4.42 -17.14
N LYS A 191 26.03 5.14 -18.22
CA LYS A 191 26.33 6.59 -18.20
C LYS A 191 25.08 7.44 -17.90
N ILE A 192 23.91 7.04 -18.44
CA ILE A 192 22.63 7.71 -18.16
C ILE A 192 22.29 7.57 -16.66
N VAL A 193 22.44 6.39 -16.08
CA VAL A 193 22.18 6.10 -14.66
C VAL A 193 23.16 6.88 -13.76
N ALA A 194 24.45 6.88 -14.10
CA ALA A 194 25.48 7.63 -13.35
C ALA A 194 25.14 9.12 -13.29
N ARG A 195 24.86 9.74 -14.44
CA ARG A 195 24.46 11.15 -14.54
C ARG A 195 23.17 11.48 -13.79
N ALA A 196 22.23 10.50 -13.67
CA ALA A 196 20.99 10.68 -12.91
C ALA A 196 21.26 10.68 -11.39
N LYS A 197 22.20 9.86 -10.90
CA LYS A 197 22.61 9.81 -9.49
C LYS A 197 23.30 11.07 -9.05
N THR A 198 24.26 11.57 -9.84
CA THR A 198 24.99 12.83 -9.55
C THR A 198 24.05 14.02 -9.43
N ASN A 199 23.08 14.17 -10.35
CA ASN A 199 22.11 15.26 -10.28
C ASN A 199 21.16 15.17 -9.08
N LYS A 200 20.91 13.96 -8.55
CA LYS A 200 20.09 13.77 -7.34
C LYS A 200 20.87 14.19 -6.09
N GLN A 201 22.17 13.87 -6.02
CA GLN A 201 23.05 14.28 -4.93
C GLN A 201 23.20 15.81 -4.88
N SER A 202 23.50 16.45 -6.00
CA SER A 202 23.61 17.92 -6.07
C SER A 202 22.33 18.65 -5.64
N ARG A 203 21.15 18.12 -6.00
CA ARG A 203 19.86 18.67 -5.54
C ARG A 203 19.60 18.48 -4.05
N MET A 204 20.07 17.38 -3.46
CA MET A 204 19.96 17.15 -2.02
C MET A 204 20.92 18.02 -1.21
N GLU A 205 22.08 18.34 -1.75
CA GLU A 205 23.08 19.25 -1.14
C GLU A 205 22.58 20.69 -1.19
N GLN A 206 22.06 21.16 -2.31
CA GLN A 206 21.47 22.50 -2.43
C GLN A 206 20.24 22.71 -1.54
N GLY A 207 19.40 21.70 -1.34
CA GLY A 207 18.25 21.79 -0.44
C GLY A 207 18.60 21.70 1.06
N ARG A 208 19.86 21.39 1.42
CA ARG A 208 20.35 21.44 2.80
C ARG A 208 20.93 22.80 3.20
N GLU A 209 21.37 23.61 2.23
CA GLU A 209 21.92 24.94 2.49
C GLU A 209 20.84 26.01 2.73
N GLU A 210 19.57 25.77 2.44
CA GLU A 210 18.48 26.74 2.60
C GLU A 210 17.70 26.65 3.92
N VAL A 211 18.13 25.87 4.93
CA VAL A 211 17.52 25.91 6.27
C VAL A 211 18.36 26.85 7.16
N PRO A 212 17.93 28.09 7.43
CA PRO A 212 18.59 28.95 8.40
C PRO A 212 18.50 28.29 9.78
N ASN A 213 19.64 28.18 10.45
CA ASN A 213 19.71 27.68 11.82
C ASN A 213 19.06 28.72 12.77
N PRO A 214 17.90 28.42 13.44
CA PRO A 214 17.21 29.43 14.26
C PRO A 214 17.75 29.57 15.69
N LEU A 215 18.98 29.17 15.93
CA LEU A 215 19.59 29.26 17.27
C LEU A 215 20.88 30.09 17.29
N TYR A 216 20.79 31.41 17.06
CA TYR A 216 21.75 32.41 17.57
C TYR A 216 21.21 33.82 17.29
N GLU A 217 20.20 34.24 18.05
CA GLU A 217 20.05 35.66 18.40
C GLU A 217 19.85 35.77 19.91
N ASN A 218 20.81 36.46 20.53
CA ASN A 218 20.81 36.81 21.96
C ASN A 218 19.71 37.84 22.30
#